data_b63c25907e5d9b3d40b8f97c8387ad42
#
_entry.id   b63c25907e5d9b3d40b8f97c8387ad42
#
_cell.length_a   1.000
_cell.length_b   1.000
_cell.length_c   1.000
_cell.angle_alpha   90.00
_cell.angle_beta   90.00
_cell.angle_gamma   90.00
#
_symmetry.space_group_name_H-M   'P 1'
#
loop_
_entity.id
_entity.type
_entity.pdbx_description
1 polymer ?
#
loop_
_entity_poly.entity_id
_entity_poly.type
_entity_poly.pdbx_seq_one_letter_code
_entity_poly.pdbx_strand_id
1 'polypeptide(L)'
;MESAAQAHGLPFEFFARLIWQESRFQPNAVGPMTRRGQRAEGIAQFMPGTASERGLFDPFDPVSALPKSAEFLEELHVTFGNLGLAAAAYNAGPRRVRDWLEGRGGLPAETRNYVLRITGRSADEWAAASRNGGGDKGPVPRTSCRELMALLHTEPTPFVSELERRVAQGGGRPWGVELSAGFSRDRVLATYASLEKTYRALLENRDPLIIEGQLRSRGTNRFYQVRVGVDTRQAAMDLCAALHNAGAACLVLRNSHGNVQPL
;
A
#
# COMPACT_ATOMS: atom_id res chain seq x y z
N MET A 1 16.86 -9.45 -5.79
CA MET A 1 16.74 -8.28 -4.91
C MET A 1 18.05 -7.98 -4.19
N GLU A 2 18.64 -8.92 -3.44
CA GLU A 2 19.90 -8.73 -2.74
C GLU A 2 21.03 -8.31 -3.68
N SER A 3 21.21 -9.01 -4.80
CA SER A 3 22.21 -8.65 -5.83
C SER A 3 21.98 -7.25 -6.42
N ALA A 4 20.72 -6.82 -6.58
CA ALA A 4 20.41 -5.47 -7.06
C ALA A 4 20.80 -4.40 -6.01
N ALA A 5 20.48 -4.63 -4.75
CA ALA A 5 20.87 -3.74 -3.66
C ALA A 5 22.40 -3.63 -3.54
N GLN A 6 23.10 -4.77 -3.60
CA GLN A 6 24.56 -4.84 -3.49
C GLN A 6 25.26 -4.14 -4.67
N ALA A 7 24.75 -4.31 -5.89
CA ALA A 7 25.33 -3.70 -7.08
C ALA A 7 25.30 -2.16 -7.03
N HIS A 8 24.36 -1.59 -6.29
CA HIS A 8 24.14 -0.15 -6.14
C HIS A 8 24.46 0.39 -4.74
N GLY A 9 25.22 -0.37 -3.93
CA GLY A 9 25.68 0.07 -2.62
C GLY A 9 24.55 0.35 -1.60
N LEU A 10 23.35 -0.18 -1.84
CA LEU A 10 22.21 0.02 -0.96
C LEU A 10 22.17 -1.04 0.16
N PRO A 11 21.84 -0.66 1.40
CA PRO A 11 21.56 -1.64 2.44
C PRO A 11 20.38 -2.52 2.03
N PHE A 12 20.56 -3.84 2.05
CA PHE A 12 19.54 -4.79 1.60
C PHE A 12 18.21 -4.61 2.34
N GLU A 13 18.26 -4.43 3.66
CA GLU A 13 17.05 -4.23 4.47
C GLU A 13 16.28 -2.97 4.06
N PHE A 14 16.97 -1.87 3.83
CA PHE A 14 16.36 -0.63 3.35
C PHE A 14 15.64 -0.85 2.00
N PHE A 15 16.34 -1.46 1.05
CA PHE A 15 15.77 -1.74 -0.27
C PHE A 15 14.59 -2.70 -0.19
N ALA A 16 14.67 -3.75 0.61
CA ALA A 16 13.58 -4.70 0.78
C ALA A 16 12.35 -4.06 1.46
N ARG A 17 12.54 -3.21 2.48
CA ARG A 17 11.44 -2.45 3.11
C ARG A 17 10.77 -1.50 2.12
N LEU A 18 11.56 -0.86 1.25
CA LEU A 18 11.05 0.02 0.21
C LEU A 18 10.18 -0.77 -0.77
N ILE A 19 10.68 -1.84 -1.36
CA ILE A 19 9.92 -2.68 -2.31
C ILE A 19 8.67 -3.30 -1.64
N TRP A 20 8.78 -3.67 -0.37
CA TRP A 20 7.61 -4.10 0.40
C TRP A 20 6.56 -2.99 0.51
N GLN A 21 6.98 -1.76 0.79
CA GLN A 21 6.06 -0.62 0.90
C GLN A 21 5.40 -0.27 -0.45
N GLU A 22 6.10 -0.49 -1.57
CA GLU A 22 5.58 -0.26 -2.92
C GLU A 22 4.50 -1.29 -3.32
N SER A 23 4.80 -2.56 -3.21
CA SER A 23 3.95 -3.60 -3.82
C SER A 23 3.67 -4.81 -2.95
N ARG A 24 4.21 -4.91 -1.73
CA ARG A 24 4.24 -6.14 -0.94
C ARG A 24 4.91 -7.30 -1.70
N PHE A 25 5.94 -6.99 -2.48
CA PHE A 25 6.63 -7.92 -3.38
C PHE A 25 5.73 -8.52 -4.48
N GLN A 26 4.64 -7.86 -4.84
CA GLN A 26 3.75 -8.35 -5.90
C GLN A 26 4.20 -7.83 -7.28
N PRO A 27 4.65 -8.71 -8.20
CA PRO A 27 5.12 -8.28 -9.53
C PRO A 27 4.03 -7.62 -10.36
N ASN A 28 2.79 -8.06 -10.20
CA ASN A 28 1.64 -7.57 -10.97
C ASN A 28 0.88 -6.45 -10.27
N ALA A 29 1.49 -5.78 -9.28
CA ALA A 29 0.86 -4.69 -8.58
C ALA A 29 0.61 -3.50 -9.53
N VAL A 30 -0.59 -2.92 -9.44
CA VAL A 30 -0.97 -1.70 -10.17
C VAL A 30 -1.51 -0.69 -9.17
N GLY A 31 -0.87 0.46 -9.10
CA GLY A 31 -1.22 1.56 -8.20
C GLY A 31 -2.55 2.23 -8.54
N PRO A 32 -3.03 3.15 -7.70
CA PRO A 32 -4.20 3.95 -7.98
C PRO A 32 -3.98 4.85 -9.20
N MET A 33 -5.07 5.20 -9.88
CA MET A 33 -4.99 6.12 -11.01
C MET A 33 -4.67 7.53 -10.52
N THR A 34 -3.65 8.14 -11.10
CA THR A 34 -3.32 9.54 -10.87
C THR A 34 -4.27 10.47 -11.61
N ARG A 35 -4.27 11.76 -11.26
CA ARG A 35 -5.04 12.79 -12.00
C ARG A 35 -4.72 12.88 -13.49
N ARG A 36 -3.54 12.39 -13.91
CA ARG A 36 -3.10 12.35 -15.31
C ARG A 36 -3.45 11.04 -16.02
N GLY A 37 -4.26 10.17 -15.41
CA GLY A 37 -4.67 8.90 -15.99
C GLY A 37 -3.58 7.81 -15.98
N GLN A 38 -2.47 8.02 -15.29
CA GLN A 38 -1.37 7.05 -15.18
C GLN A 38 -1.44 6.28 -13.87
N ARG A 39 -0.85 5.09 -13.84
CA ARG A 39 -0.73 4.24 -12.66
C ARG A 39 0.72 3.84 -12.45
N ALA A 40 1.09 3.66 -11.21
CA ALA A 40 2.35 3.00 -10.86
C ALA A 40 2.23 1.49 -11.13
N GLU A 41 3.29 0.85 -11.62
CA GLU A 41 3.26 -0.51 -12.17
C GLU A 41 4.39 -1.39 -11.60
N GLY A 42 4.06 -2.67 -11.40
CA GLY A 42 4.99 -3.72 -11.06
C GLY A 42 5.49 -3.72 -9.62
N ILE A 43 6.50 -4.54 -9.36
CA ILE A 43 7.04 -4.78 -8.02
C ILE A 43 7.63 -3.52 -7.37
N ALA A 44 8.18 -2.61 -8.18
CA ALA A 44 8.83 -1.37 -7.74
C ALA A 44 7.96 -0.11 -7.97
N GLN A 45 6.71 -0.29 -8.43
CA GLN A 45 5.71 0.76 -8.65
C GLN A 45 6.24 1.94 -9.49
N PHE A 46 6.90 1.65 -10.59
CA PHE A 46 7.34 2.68 -11.52
C PHE A 46 6.15 3.37 -12.20
N MET A 47 6.19 4.69 -12.24
CA MET A 47 5.32 5.45 -13.14
C MET A 47 5.78 5.24 -14.59
N PRO A 48 4.86 5.15 -15.59
CA PRO A 48 5.23 4.88 -16.98
C PRO A 48 6.28 5.82 -17.55
N GLY A 49 6.22 7.12 -17.23
CA GLY A 49 7.24 8.10 -17.63
C GLY A 49 8.61 7.77 -17.06
N THR A 50 8.68 7.49 -15.75
CA THR A 50 9.94 7.14 -15.08
C THR A 50 10.49 5.81 -15.59
N ALA A 51 9.64 4.81 -15.84
CA ALA A 51 10.05 3.54 -16.44
C ALA A 51 10.71 3.77 -17.82
N SER A 52 10.05 4.56 -18.67
CA SER A 52 10.56 4.89 -20.01
C SER A 52 11.90 5.64 -19.96
N GLU A 53 12.02 6.66 -19.11
CA GLU A 53 13.25 7.44 -18.92
C GLU A 53 14.44 6.58 -18.47
N ARG A 54 14.16 5.45 -17.77
CA ARG A 54 15.16 4.51 -17.28
C ARG A 54 15.38 3.29 -18.17
N GLY A 55 14.73 3.24 -19.32
CA GLY A 55 14.81 2.11 -20.24
C GLY A 55 14.22 0.82 -19.65
N LEU A 56 13.28 0.94 -18.74
CA LEU A 56 12.50 -0.19 -18.20
C LEU A 56 11.30 -0.44 -19.10
N PHE A 57 11.40 -1.43 -19.98
CA PHE A 57 10.37 -1.75 -20.97
C PHE A 57 9.19 -2.52 -20.38
N ASP A 58 9.44 -3.33 -19.36
CA ASP A 58 8.42 -4.11 -18.68
C ASP A 58 8.54 -3.91 -17.15
N PRO A 59 7.74 -3.01 -16.55
CA PRO A 59 7.72 -2.81 -15.11
C PRO A 59 7.20 -4.01 -14.30
N PHE A 60 6.50 -4.95 -14.96
CA PHE A 60 5.95 -6.15 -14.34
C PHE A 60 6.95 -7.30 -14.27
N ASP A 61 8.07 -7.22 -14.99
CA ASP A 61 9.19 -8.16 -14.85
C ASP A 61 10.10 -7.79 -13.66
N PRO A 62 10.09 -8.56 -12.54
CA PRO A 62 10.91 -8.23 -11.38
C PRO A 62 12.42 -8.31 -11.66
N VAL A 63 12.83 -9.12 -12.66
CA VAL A 63 14.25 -9.28 -13.00
C VAL A 63 14.80 -8.00 -13.58
N SER A 64 14.00 -7.28 -14.36
CA SER A 64 14.35 -5.98 -14.95
C SER A 64 14.05 -4.82 -14.00
N ALA A 65 12.91 -4.85 -13.28
CA ALA A 65 12.45 -3.74 -12.47
C ALA A 65 13.29 -3.52 -11.19
N LEU A 66 13.71 -4.59 -10.51
CA LEU A 66 14.48 -4.46 -9.26
C LEU A 66 15.85 -3.81 -9.45
N PRO A 67 16.68 -4.20 -10.45
CA PRO A 67 17.93 -3.48 -10.73
C PRO A 67 17.69 -2.01 -11.06
N LYS A 68 16.69 -1.69 -11.89
CA LYS A 68 16.36 -0.30 -12.23
C LYS A 68 15.86 0.51 -11.07
N SER A 69 15.16 -0.11 -10.11
CA SER A 69 14.75 0.53 -8.86
C SER A 69 15.95 0.83 -7.96
N ALA A 70 16.90 -0.11 -7.85
CA ALA A 70 18.12 0.10 -7.07
C ALA A 70 19.02 1.19 -7.69
N GLU A 71 19.20 1.19 -9.00
CA GLU A 71 19.89 2.25 -9.75
C GLU A 71 19.28 3.63 -9.49
N PHE A 72 17.95 3.73 -9.55
CA PHE A 72 17.26 4.99 -9.27
C PHE A 72 17.44 5.46 -7.83
N LEU A 73 17.37 4.54 -6.88
CA LEU A 73 17.60 4.87 -5.47
C LEU A 73 19.03 5.33 -5.19
N GLU A 74 20.02 4.73 -5.83
CA GLU A 74 21.40 5.20 -5.75
C GLU A 74 21.55 6.64 -6.26
N GLU A 75 21.00 6.96 -7.42
CA GLU A 75 20.99 8.34 -7.96
C GLU A 75 20.32 9.33 -6.99
N LEU A 76 19.18 8.94 -6.42
CA LEU A 76 18.48 9.76 -5.43
C LEU A 76 19.29 9.90 -4.13
N HIS A 77 19.96 8.83 -3.70
CA HIS A 77 20.84 8.85 -2.53
C HIS A 77 22.02 9.81 -2.75
N VAL A 78 22.68 9.75 -3.89
CA VAL A 78 23.75 10.70 -4.26
C VAL A 78 23.21 12.12 -4.32
N THR A 79 22.01 12.33 -4.89
CA THR A 79 21.41 13.68 -5.07
C THR A 79 21.03 14.31 -3.72
N PHE A 80 20.50 13.55 -2.77
CA PHE A 80 19.94 14.08 -1.52
C PHE A 80 20.81 13.81 -0.29
N GLY A 81 21.88 13.01 -0.43
CA GLY A 81 22.91 12.81 0.59
C GLY A 81 22.55 11.81 1.70
N ASN A 82 21.34 11.27 1.73
CA ASN A 82 20.98 10.20 2.67
C ASN A 82 19.78 9.36 2.19
N LEU A 83 19.66 8.15 2.74
CA LEU A 83 18.65 7.16 2.36
C LEU A 83 17.20 7.62 2.67
N GLY A 84 17.00 8.38 3.74
CA GLY A 84 15.66 8.87 4.10
C GLY A 84 15.11 9.86 3.08
N LEU A 85 15.95 10.80 2.62
CA LEU A 85 15.57 11.75 1.57
C LEU A 85 15.48 11.07 0.19
N ALA A 86 16.31 10.05 -0.08
CA ALA A 86 16.20 9.23 -1.27
C ALA A 86 14.85 8.50 -1.31
N ALA A 87 14.42 7.88 -0.21
CA ALA A 87 13.10 7.27 -0.11
C ALA A 87 11.96 8.28 -0.30
N ALA A 88 12.07 9.48 0.29
CA ALA A 88 11.12 10.55 0.08
C ALA A 88 11.01 10.95 -1.40
N ALA A 89 12.16 11.05 -2.09
CA ALA A 89 12.23 11.43 -3.49
C ALA A 89 11.73 10.31 -4.43
N TYR A 90 11.94 9.06 -4.07
CA TYR A 90 11.38 7.91 -4.79
C TYR A 90 9.84 7.96 -4.80
N ASN A 91 9.23 8.20 -3.64
CA ASN A 91 7.77 8.23 -3.48
C ASN A 91 7.12 9.53 -4.00
N ALA A 92 7.66 10.70 -3.63
CA ALA A 92 7.03 12.00 -3.94
C ALA A 92 7.55 12.66 -5.20
N GLY A 93 8.65 12.16 -5.76
CA GLY A 93 9.42 12.77 -6.84
C GLY A 93 10.49 13.75 -6.36
N PRO A 94 11.66 13.77 -7.03
CA PRO A 94 12.83 14.54 -6.59
C PRO A 94 12.59 16.06 -6.56
N ARG A 95 11.77 16.60 -7.48
CA ARG A 95 11.42 18.01 -7.49
C ARG A 95 10.70 18.44 -6.22
N ARG A 96 9.70 17.64 -5.79
CA ARG A 96 8.91 17.97 -4.60
C ARG A 96 9.75 17.95 -3.31
N VAL A 97 10.68 17.00 -3.21
CA VAL A 97 11.61 16.95 -2.07
C VAL A 97 12.55 18.17 -2.06
N ARG A 98 13.08 18.57 -3.22
CA ARG A 98 13.86 19.81 -3.32
C ARG A 98 13.06 21.03 -2.88
N ASP A 99 11.85 21.22 -3.42
CA ASP A 99 11.00 22.36 -3.07
C ASP A 99 10.68 22.39 -1.57
N TRP A 100 10.44 21.22 -0.96
CA TRP A 100 10.24 21.11 0.49
C TRP A 100 11.49 21.47 1.29
N LEU A 101 12.66 20.96 0.92
CA LEU A 101 13.93 21.25 1.62
C LEU A 101 14.31 22.72 1.55
N GLU A 102 13.93 23.41 0.48
CA GLU A 102 14.15 24.83 0.25
C GLU A 102 13.01 25.73 0.78
N GLY A 103 12.00 25.15 1.46
CA GLY A 103 10.88 25.88 2.05
C GLY A 103 9.84 26.40 1.04
N ARG A 104 9.89 25.96 -0.22
CA ARG A 104 8.94 26.38 -1.28
C ARG A 104 7.69 25.51 -1.34
N GLY A 105 7.56 24.51 -0.48
CA GLY A 105 6.39 23.62 -0.45
C GLY A 105 6.42 22.65 0.70
N GLY A 106 5.35 21.85 0.82
CA GLY A 106 5.22 20.80 1.85
C GLY A 106 5.50 19.41 1.33
N LEU A 107 6.02 18.55 2.18
CA LEU A 107 6.09 17.11 1.93
C LEU A 107 4.75 16.47 2.31
N PRO A 108 4.11 15.66 1.43
CA PRO A 108 2.84 15.00 1.74
C PRO A 108 2.93 14.11 2.99
N ALA A 109 1.85 14.01 3.75
CA ALA A 109 1.77 13.13 4.92
C ALA A 109 2.02 11.67 4.55
N GLU A 110 1.54 11.23 3.38
CA GLU A 110 1.81 9.91 2.81
C GLU A 110 3.31 9.65 2.69
N THR A 111 4.05 10.59 2.10
CA THR A 111 5.51 10.48 1.94
C THR A 111 6.25 10.51 3.28
N ARG A 112 5.81 11.32 4.24
CA ARG A 112 6.37 11.33 5.61
C ARG A 112 6.20 9.97 6.28
N ASN A 113 5.02 9.36 6.18
CA ASN A 113 4.73 8.03 6.69
C ASN A 113 5.52 6.95 5.96
N TYR A 114 5.69 7.08 4.65
CA TYR A 114 6.50 6.18 3.83
C TYR A 114 7.95 6.14 4.31
N VAL A 115 8.58 7.30 4.49
CA VAL A 115 9.96 7.40 5.00
C VAL A 115 10.08 6.78 6.40
N LEU A 116 9.17 7.11 7.31
CA LEU A 116 9.17 6.58 8.67
C LEU A 116 9.08 5.04 8.70
N ARG A 117 8.20 4.45 7.88
CA ARG A 117 8.02 2.98 7.80
C ARG A 117 9.24 2.26 7.26
N ILE A 118 9.95 2.86 6.31
CA ILE A 118 11.13 2.25 5.69
C ILE A 118 12.36 2.39 6.59
N THR A 119 12.55 3.58 7.18
CA THR A 119 13.80 3.95 7.84
C THR A 119 13.72 3.97 9.36
N GLY A 120 12.52 3.93 9.93
CA GLY A 120 12.31 4.11 11.37
C GLY A 120 12.54 5.55 11.88
N ARG A 121 12.83 6.51 10.98
CA ARG A 121 13.07 7.93 11.29
C ARG A 121 12.17 8.81 10.44
N SER A 122 11.75 9.95 10.98
CA SER A 122 10.93 10.89 10.25
C SER A 122 11.70 11.58 9.11
N ALA A 123 10.98 12.04 8.09
CA ALA A 123 11.57 12.80 6.99
C ALA A 123 12.24 14.10 7.47
N ASP A 124 11.70 14.74 8.51
CA ASP A 124 12.24 15.95 9.09
C ASP A 124 13.58 15.71 9.82
N GLU A 125 13.71 14.58 10.51
CA GLU A 125 15.00 14.18 11.12
C GLU A 125 16.07 13.89 10.06
N TRP A 126 15.69 13.28 8.94
CA TRP A 126 16.59 13.08 7.80
C TRP A 126 17.01 14.39 7.14
N ALA A 127 16.08 15.33 6.99
CA ALA A 127 16.39 16.66 6.47
C ALA A 127 17.30 17.46 7.42
N ALA A 128 17.09 17.36 8.71
CA ALA A 128 17.97 17.98 9.72
C ALA A 128 19.38 17.37 9.71
N ALA A 129 19.49 16.04 9.59
CA ALA A 129 20.78 15.35 9.49
C ALA A 129 21.56 15.79 8.24
N SER A 130 20.88 15.93 7.08
CA SER A 130 21.51 16.42 5.84
C SER A 130 22.11 17.81 6.00
N ARG A 131 21.39 18.73 6.65
CA ARG A 131 21.87 20.11 6.89
C ARG A 131 23.10 20.16 7.81
N ASN A 132 23.22 19.19 8.71
CA ASN A 132 24.32 19.11 9.69
C ASN A 132 25.52 18.28 9.19
N GLY A 133 25.59 17.98 7.89
CA GLY A 133 26.66 17.16 7.31
C GLY A 133 26.61 15.67 7.75
N GLY A 134 25.52 15.24 8.34
CA GLY A 134 25.26 13.87 8.73
C GLY A 134 24.64 13.08 7.57
N GLY A 135 25.40 12.19 6.95
CA GLY A 135 24.88 11.16 6.04
C GLY A 135 24.22 10.00 6.80
N ASP A 136 24.18 8.82 6.19
CA ASP A 136 23.59 7.57 6.71
C ASP A 136 24.30 7.01 7.98
N LYS A 137 24.63 7.85 8.94
CA LYS A 137 25.27 7.44 10.17
C LYS A 137 24.27 6.76 11.10
N GLY A 138 24.14 5.47 10.95
CA GLY A 138 23.47 4.57 11.87
C GLY A 138 23.84 3.12 11.52
N PRO A 139 23.97 2.21 12.49
CA PRO A 139 24.15 0.81 12.16
C PRO A 139 22.91 0.35 11.38
N VAL A 140 23.13 -0.02 10.13
CA VAL A 140 22.11 -0.79 9.38
C VAL A 140 22.11 -2.16 10.03
N PRO A 141 21.03 -2.58 10.70
CA PRO A 141 20.97 -3.92 11.27
C PRO A 141 21.18 -4.92 10.13
N ARG A 142 22.11 -5.85 10.30
CA ARG A 142 22.28 -6.98 9.38
C ARG A 142 21.20 -8.00 9.70
N THR A 143 20.01 -7.75 9.18
CA THR A 143 18.88 -8.66 9.35
C THR A 143 18.91 -9.69 8.21
N SER A 144 18.83 -10.96 8.53
CA SER A 144 18.71 -12.00 7.48
C SER A 144 17.41 -11.85 6.72
N CYS A 145 17.35 -12.35 5.48
CA CYS A 145 16.12 -12.31 4.66
C CYS A 145 14.93 -12.95 5.38
N ARG A 146 15.16 -14.01 6.17
CA ARG A 146 14.12 -14.69 6.96
C ARG A 146 13.62 -13.81 8.11
N GLU A 147 14.52 -13.18 8.85
CA GLU A 147 14.17 -12.25 9.93
C GLU A 147 13.45 -11.02 9.40
N LEU A 148 13.93 -10.48 8.26
CA LEU A 148 13.27 -9.36 7.59
C LEU A 148 11.84 -9.73 7.16
N MET A 149 11.64 -10.90 6.56
CA MET A 149 10.31 -11.39 6.18
C MET A 149 9.42 -11.59 7.41
N ALA A 150 9.94 -12.14 8.50
CA ALA A 150 9.22 -12.25 9.76
C ALA A 150 8.80 -10.87 10.29
N LEU A 151 9.70 -9.89 10.32
CA LEU A 151 9.42 -8.52 10.74
C LEU A 151 8.35 -7.85 9.84
N LEU A 152 8.44 -8.02 8.53
CA LEU A 152 7.50 -7.44 7.57
C LEU A 152 6.10 -8.08 7.65
N HIS A 153 6.01 -9.32 8.13
CA HIS A 153 4.74 -10.01 8.35
C HIS A 153 4.16 -9.82 9.76
N THR A 154 4.99 -9.49 10.76
CA THR A 154 4.55 -9.34 12.16
C THR A 154 4.07 -7.94 12.54
N GLU A 155 4.26 -6.93 11.69
CA GLU A 155 3.62 -5.63 11.87
C GLU A 155 2.40 -5.50 10.92
N PRO A 156 1.25 -6.10 11.25
CA PRO A 156 0.01 -5.58 10.71
C PRO A 156 -0.08 -4.13 11.19
N THR A 157 -0.39 -3.20 10.30
CA THR A 157 -0.77 -1.87 10.79
C THR A 157 -1.85 -2.07 11.85
N PRO A 158 -1.80 -1.42 13.02
CA PRO A 158 -2.77 -1.61 14.11
C PRO A 158 -4.23 -1.53 13.62
N PHE A 159 -4.43 -0.79 12.54
CA PHE A 159 -5.69 -0.64 11.84
C PHE A 159 -6.13 -1.90 11.07
N VAL A 160 -5.21 -2.60 10.40
CA VAL A 160 -5.54 -3.85 9.67
C VAL A 160 -5.85 -4.97 10.66
N SER A 161 -5.11 -5.05 11.78
CA SER A 161 -5.38 -6.04 12.84
C SER A 161 -6.74 -5.83 13.49
N GLU A 162 -7.11 -4.57 13.75
CA GLU A 162 -8.43 -4.25 14.31
C GLU A 162 -9.54 -4.57 13.31
N LEU A 163 -9.34 -4.25 12.03
CA LEU A 163 -10.29 -4.56 10.99
C LEU A 163 -10.41 -6.08 10.75
N GLU A 164 -9.30 -6.82 10.81
CA GLU A 164 -9.31 -8.29 10.73
C GLU A 164 -10.04 -8.93 11.90
N ARG A 165 -9.85 -8.43 13.12
CA ARG A 165 -10.59 -8.86 14.30
C ARG A 165 -12.10 -8.61 14.16
N ARG A 166 -12.50 -7.45 13.64
CA ARG A 166 -13.91 -7.12 13.38
C ARG A 166 -14.51 -7.97 12.27
N VAL A 167 -13.74 -8.27 11.22
CA VAL A 167 -14.14 -9.21 10.14
C VAL A 167 -14.42 -10.61 10.68
N ALA A 168 -13.60 -11.11 11.60
CA ALA A 168 -13.82 -12.41 12.24
C ALA A 168 -15.10 -12.42 13.09
N GLN A 169 -15.55 -11.29 13.63
CA GLN A 169 -16.76 -11.16 14.43
C GLN A 169 -18.03 -10.96 13.58
N GLY A 170 -17.91 -10.47 12.36
CA GLY A 170 -19.04 -10.11 11.46
C GLY A 170 -19.73 -11.31 10.78
N GLY A 171 -19.31 -12.54 11.05
CA GLY A 171 -19.84 -13.75 10.40
C GLY A 171 -21.25 -14.11 10.84
N GLY A 172 -22.15 -14.34 9.87
CA GLY A 172 -23.44 -14.97 10.10
C GLY A 172 -24.69 -14.21 9.63
N ARG A 173 -24.59 -12.95 9.24
CA ARG A 173 -25.77 -12.19 8.78
C ARG A 173 -26.17 -12.57 7.35
N PRO A 174 -27.48 -12.77 7.05
CA PRO A 174 -27.94 -13.31 5.77
C PRO A 174 -27.79 -12.35 4.59
N TRP A 175 -27.67 -11.05 4.83
CA TRP A 175 -27.53 -10.02 3.81
C TRP A 175 -26.27 -9.20 4.03
N GLY A 176 -25.70 -8.67 2.94
CA GLY A 176 -24.52 -7.82 3.00
C GLY A 176 -24.58 -6.68 2.00
N VAL A 177 -24.04 -5.54 2.41
CA VAL A 177 -23.78 -4.39 1.56
C VAL A 177 -22.32 -4.42 1.17
N GLU A 178 -22.01 -4.78 -0.08
CA GLU A 178 -20.66 -4.79 -0.61
C GLU A 178 -20.19 -3.36 -0.84
N LEU A 179 -19.03 -3.04 -0.31
CA LEU A 179 -18.42 -1.71 -0.38
C LEU A 179 -17.07 -1.70 -1.10
N SER A 180 -16.40 -2.84 -1.12
CA SER A 180 -15.15 -2.98 -1.87
C SER A 180 -14.98 -4.42 -2.33
N ALA A 181 -14.37 -4.58 -3.53
CA ALA A 181 -14.11 -5.89 -4.10
C ALA A 181 -12.85 -5.84 -4.98
N GLY A 182 -12.13 -6.96 -5.10
CA GLY A 182 -10.93 -7.06 -5.92
C GLY A 182 -10.15 -8.35 -5.73
N PHE A 183 -9.03 -8.46 -6.43
CA PHE A 183 -8.17 -9.64 -6.42
C PHE A 183 -7.06 -9.60 -5.36
N SER A 184 -6.92 -8.51 -4.62
CA SER A 184 -5.99 -8.37 -3.50
C SER A 184 -6.76 -8.10 -2.21
N ARG A 185 -6.63 -9.02 -1.24
CA ARG A 185 -7.25 -8.92 0.08
C ARG A 185 -6.90 -7.60 0.78
N ASP A 186 -5.63 -7.25 0.80
CA ASP A 186 -5.14 -6.04 1.48
C ASP A 186 -5.68 -4.75 0.85
N ARG A 187 -5.80 -4.72 -0.49
CA ARG A 187 -6.39 -3.57 -1.19
C ARG A 187 -7.86 -3.40 -0.89
N VAL A 188 -8.60 -4.49 -0.88
CA VAL A 188 -10.04 -4.48 -0.61
C VAL A 188 -10.29 -4.01 0.81
N LEU A 189 -9.48 -4.46 1.78
CA LEU A 189 -9.50 -3.98 3.15
C LEU A 189 -9.11 -2.50 3.28
N ALA A 190 -8.04 -2.08 2.62
CA ALA A 190 -7.60 -0.68 2.63
C ALA A 190 -8.64 0.26 2.01
N THR A 191 -9.32 -0.20 0.94
CA THR A 191 -10.43 0.55 0.32
C THR A 191 -11.60 0.67 1.27
N TYR A 192 -12.01 -0.43 1.92
CA TYR A 192 -13.07 -0.41 2.91
C TYR A 192 -12.73 0.53 4.08
N ALA A 193 -11.52 0.47 4.58
CA ALA A 193 -11.04 1.35 5.63
C ALA A 193 -11.13 2.84 5.29
N SER A 194 -10.81 3.19 4.05
CA SER A 194 -10.97 4.56 3.56
C SER A 194 -12.44 4.97 3.50
N LEU A 195 -13.32 4.06 3.05
CA LEU A 195 -14.77 4.28 3.01
C LEU A 195 -15.36 4.42 4.42
N GLU A 196 -14.95 3.56 5.37
CA GLU A 196 -15.38 3.64 6.77
C GLU A 196 -15.00 5.00 7.39
N LYS A 197 -13.81 5.50 7.11
CA LYS A 197 -13.38 6.84 7.57
C LYS A 197 -14.21 7.95 6.94
N THR A 198 -14.50 7.84 5.64
CA THR A 198 -15.24 8.87 4.88
C THR A 198 -16.72 8.89 5.26
N TYR A 199 -17.32 7.71 5.44
CA TYR A 199 -18.75 7.53 5.73
C TYR A 199 -18.98 7.04 7.17
N ARG A 200 -18.20 7.57 8.10
CA ARG A 200 -18.16 7.12 9.50
C ARG A 200 -19.55 7.04 10.14
N ALA A 201 -20.38 8.05 9.94
CA ALA A 201 -21.73 8.09 10.52
C ALA A 201 -22.65 6.94 10.08
N LEU A 202 -22.39 6.33 8.92
CA LEU A 202 -23.16 5.22 8.35
C LEU A 202 -22.55 3.85 8.64
N LEU A 203 -21.21 3.79 8.83
CA LEU A 203 -20.44 2.56 8.94
C LEU A 203 -19.86 2.29 10.32
N GLU A 204 -19.78 3.31 11.19
CA GLU A 204 -19.35 3.15 12.59
C GLU A 204 -20.27 2.15 13.31
N ASN A 205 -19.71 1.24 14.09
CA ASN A 205 -20.41 0.16 14.80
C ASN A 205 -21.02 -0.94 13.89
N ARG A 206 -20.57 -1.05 12.65
CA ARG A 206 -20.95 -2.16 11.76
C ARG A 206 -19.73 -3.01 11.46
N ASP A 207 -19.86 -4.31 11.73
CA ASP A 207 -18.75 -5.23 11.48
C ASP A 207 -18.73 -5.66 10.01
N PRO A 208 -17.59 -5.44 9.31
CA PRO A 208 -17.41 -5.95 7.96
C PRO A 208 -17.17 -7.45 7.98
N LEU A 209 -17.53 -8.12 6.91
CA LEU A 209 -17.17 -9.50 6.63
C LEU A 209 -16.41 -9.56 5.31
N ILE A 210 -15.42 -10.43 5.23
CA ILE A 210 -14.72 -10.73 3.98
C ILE A 210 -15.29 -12.02 3.42
N ILE A 211 -15.67 -11.96 2.15
CA ILE A 211 -16.06 -13.14 1.38
C ILE A 211 -14.98 -13.40 0.34
N GLU A 212 -14.41 -14.58 0.37
CA GLU A 212 -13.48 -15.08 -0.63
C GLU A 212 -14.23 -15.95 -1.64
N GLY A 213 -13.94 -15.73 -2.92
CA GLY A 213 -14.53 -16.48 -4.01
C GLY A 213 -13.63 -16.53 -5.24
N GLN A 214 -14.12 -17.15 -6.29
CA GLN A 214 -13.47 -17.15 -7.60
C GLN A 214 -14.44 -16.61 -8.65
N LEU A 215 -14.00 -15.64 -9.42
CA LEU A 215 -14.74 -15.19 -10.61
C LEU A 215 -14.36 -16.08 -11.78
N ARG A 216 -15.20 -17.09 -12.09
CA ARG A 216 -14.96 -18.05 -13.19
C ARG A 216 -14.72 -17.39 -14.54
N SER A 217 -15.25 -16.19 -14.75
CA SER A 217 -15.05 -15.39 -15.98
C SER A 217 -13.67 -14.72 -16.06
N ARG A 218 -12.88 -14.72 -14.98
CA ARG A 218 -11.56 -14.05 -14.91
C ARG A 218 -10.44 -14.96 -14.41
N GLY A 219 -10.57 -16.27 -14.60
CA GLY A 219 -9.55 -17.27 -14.28
C GLY A 219 -9.64 -17.82 -12.85
N THR A 220 -8.52 -18.35 -12.35
CA THR A 220 -8.42 -19.05 -11.05
C THR A 220 -8.03 -18.13 -9.89
N ASN A 221 -7.82 -16.84 -10.13
CA ASN A 221 -7.41 -15.90 -9.10
C ASN A 221 -8.50 -15.73 -8.04
N ARG A 222 -8.09 -15.68 -6.77
CA ARG A 222 -8.98 -15.41 -5.65
C ARG A 222 -9.56 -14.00 -5.78
N PHE A 223 -10.84 -13.88 -5.48
CA PHE A 223 -11.58 -12.63 -5.50
C PHE A 223 -12.14 -12.35 -4.11
N TYR A 224 -11.86 -11.18 -3.57
CA TYR A 224 -12.24 -10.76 -2.24
C TYR A 224 -13.30 -9.68 -2.31
N GLN A 225 -14.28 -9.75 -1.41
CA GLN A 225 -15.33 -8.78 -1.26
C GLN A 225 -15.45 -8.41 0.22
N VAL A 226 -15.48 -7.12 0.53
CA VAL A 226 -15.82 -6.65 1.87
C VAL A 226 -17.25 -6.17 1.89
N ARG A 227 -18.04 -6.76 2.77
CA ARG A 227 -19.46 -6.46 2.94
C ARG A 227 -19.75 -6.10 4.39
N VAL A 228 -20.67 -5.18 4.59
CA VAL A 228 -21.27 -4.94 5.90
C VAL A 228 -22.49 -5.84 6.06
N GLY A 229 -22.47 -6.71 7.08
CA GLY A 229 -23.56 -7.65 7.34
C GLY A 229 -24.78 -6.99 7.96
N VAL A 230 -25.99 -7.39 7.50
CA VAL A 230 -27.27 -6.96 8.04
C VAL A 230 -28.29 -8.11 8.02
N ASP A 231 -29.30 -8.04 8.88
CA ASP A 231 -30.23 -9.15 9.12
C ASP A 231 -31.33 -9.29 8.04
N THR A 232 -31.69 -8.19 7.39
CA THR A 232 -32.76 -8.21 6.40
C THR A 232 -32.34 -7.57 5.08
N ARG A 233 -32.98 -7.98 3.98
CA ARG A 233 -32.79 -7.34 2.67
C ARG A 233 -33.12 -5.85 2.71
N GLN A 234 -34.19 -5.49 3.41
CA GLN A 234 -34.61 -4.10 3.52
C GLN A 234 -33.54 -3.25 4.22
N ALA A 235 -32.99 -3.71 5.34
CA ALA A 235 -31.91 -3.02 6.02
C ALA A 235 -30.65 -2.86 5.13
N ALA A 236 -30.36 -3.84 4.26
CA ALA A 236 -29.29 -3.72 3.28
C ALA A 236 -29.59 -2.66 2.22
N MET A 237 -30.82 -2.61 1.72
CA MET A 237 -31.24 -1.62 0.73
C MET A 237 -31.22 -0.20 1.33
N ASP A 238 -31.71 -0.03 2.55
CA ASP A 238 -31.74 1.27 3.23
C ASP A 238 -30.32 1.80 3.49
N LEU A 239 -29.42 0.93 3.95
CA LEU A 239 -28.01 1.28 4.15
C LEU A 239 -27.33 1.65 2.82
N CYS A 240 -27.56 0.86 1.76
CA CYS A 240 -26.97 1.14 0.45
C CYS A 240 -27.54 2.43 -0.14
N ALA A 241 -28.82 2.71 0.03
CA ALA A 241 -29.44 3.97 -0.39
C ALA A 241 -28.85 5.18 0.36
N ALA A 242 -28.66 5.07 1.67
CA ALA A 242 -28.03 6.12 2.46
C ALA A 242 -26.56 6.38 2.03
N LEU A 243 -25.81 5.31 1.78
CA LEU A 243 -24.43 5.39 1.27
C LEU A 243 -24.38 6.02 -0.13
N HIS A 244 -25.30 5.62 -1.01
CA HIS A 244 -25.41 6.18 -2.36
C HIS A 244 -25.73 7.68 -2.35
N ASN A 245 -26.67 8.10 -1.50
CA ASN A 245 -26.98 9.51 -1.31
C ASN A 245 -25.80 10.32 -0.76
N ALA A 246 -24.90 9.66 -0.01
CA ALA A 246 -23.65 10.25 0.46
C ALA A 246 -22.51 10.20 -0.57
N GLY A 247 -22.73 9.59 -1.77
CA GLY A 247 -21.75 9.50 -2.86
C GLY A 247 -20.92 8.23 -2.89
N ALA A 248 -21.24 7.21 -2.07
CA ALA A 248 -20.57 5.91 -2.12
C ALA A 248 -21.25 4.94 -3.08
N ALA A 249 -20.45 4.09 -3.76
CA ALA A 249 -20.98 2.97 -4.52
C ALA A 249 -21.15 1.75 -3.60
N CYS A 250 -22.28 1.03 -3.74
CA CYS A 250 -22.56 -0.20 -2.99
C CYS A 250 -23.41 -1.19 -3.79
N LEU A 251 -23.34 -2.48 -3.40
CA LEU A 251 -24.20 -3.54 -3.92
C LEU A 251 -24.83 -4.32 -2.77
N VAL A 252 -26.12 -4.60 -2.89
CA VAL A 252 -26.85 -5.44 -1.92
C VAL A 252 -26.81 -6.89 -2.39
N LEU A 253 -26.23 -7.75 -1.57
CA LEU A 253 -26.03 -9.17 -1.90
C LEU A 253 -26.49 -10.07 -0.76
N ARG A 254 -26.95 -11.27 -1.09
CA ARG A 254 -27.21 -12.32 -0.09
C ARG A 254 -25.89 -12.99 0.28
N ASN A 255 -25.65 -13.16 1.57
CA ASN A 255 -24.50 -13.92 2.06
C ASN A 255 -24.86 -15.42 2.07
N SER A 256 -24.17 -16.21 1.26
CA SER A 256 -24.34 -17.67 1.28
C SER A 256 -23.46 -18.28 2.37
N HIS A 257 -24.01 -19.17 3.17
CA HIS A 257 -23.32 -19.83 4.30
C HIS A 257 -22.15 -20.74 3.91
N GLY A 258 -21.80 -20.86 2.63
CA GLY A 258 -20.80 -21.79 2.13
C GLY A 258 -19.37 -21.25 1.98
N ASN A 259 -19.13 -19.96 2.09
CA ASN A 259 -17.82 -19.34 1.80
C ASN A 259 -17.38 -18.29 2.83
N VAL A 260 -17.92 -18.31 4.04
CA VAL A 260 -17.41 -17.53 5.16
C VAL A 260 -16.38 -18.42 5.85
N GLN A 261 -15.10 -18.25 5.57
CA GLN A 261 -14.05 -18.84 6.40
C GLN A 261 -13.79 -17.90 7.57
N PRO A 262 -13.98 -18.36 8.82
CA PRO A 262 -13.30 -17.75 9.94
C PRO A 262 -11.80 -18.05 9.80
N LEU A 263 -10.99 -17.06 10.06
CA LEU A 263 -9.54 -17.18 10.17
C LEU A 263 -9.17 -17.97 11.42
#